data_573586b350a4f539642ef0a81441e22c
#
_entry.id   573586b350a4f539642ef0a81441e22c
#
_cell.length_a   1.000
_cell.length_b   1.000
_cell.length_c   1.000
_cell.angle_alpha   90.00
_cell.angle_beta   90.00
_cell.angle_gamma   90.00
#
_symmetry.space_group_name_H-M   'P 1'
#
loop_
_entity.id
_entity.type
_entity.pdbx_description
1 polymer ?
#
loop_
_entity_poly.entity_id
_entity_poly.type
_entity_poly.pdbx_seq_one_letter_code
_entity_poly.pdbx_strand_id
1 'polypeptide(L)'
;MSLRAKKRFKDGKEHRYWSIVENRRVAGDRVVQRQVLYLGEINDSQKTAWCRSIDVFRDDEIQPRQIAIFPEDRQAPPLDCDVVQVKLSGLQLKRPRQWGSCWLTLDLWDQLQLDQFWNPKLRPSRKGTRWLNVLKTLVCYRLIDPGSEWRLHRHWYDNSAMGDLLGEDFGLAESHKLYRCLDKLLVHKTALFSYLQTRWHELFNARFDVLLYDLTSTYFESDPPAESKRRYGYSRDKRPDCVQV
;
A
#
# COMPACT_ATOMS: atom_id res chain seq x y z
N MET A 1 -10.85 -2.08 -15.91
CA MET A 1 -10.58 -0.69 -15.50
C MET A 1 -11.71 0.22 -15.96
N SER A 2 -11.97 1.34 -15.28
CA SER A 2 -12.98 2.32 -15.69
C SER A 2 -12.59 3.73 -15.27
N LEU A 3 -13.10 4.72 -15.98
CA LEU A 3 -12.90 6.12 -15.67
C LEU A 3 -13.98 6.59 -14.68
N ARG A 4 -13.59 7.17 -13.54
CA ARG A 4 -14.52 7.65 -12.51
C ARG A 4 -14.28 9.11 -12.20
N ALA A 5 -15.36 9.89 -12.15
CA ALA A 5 -15.35 11.27 -11.73
C ALA A 5 -15.74 11.42 -10.26
N LYS A 6 -15.04 12.31 -9.56
CA LYS A 6 -15.42 12.80 -8.23
C LYS A 6 -15.65 14.30 -8.31
N LYS A 7 -16.86 14.73 -7.97
CA LYS A 7 -17.21 16.15 -7.90
C LYS A 7 -16.78 16.75 -6.58
N ARG A 8 -16.22 17.94 -6.63
CA ARG A 8 -15.92 18.77 -5.45
C ARG A 8 -16.35 20.20 -5.71
N PHE A 9 -16.95 20.82 -4.73
CA PHE A 9 -17.23 22.27 -4.73
C PHE A 9 -16.06 23.00 -4.09
N LYS A 10 -15.46 23.92 -4.83
CA LYS A 10 -14.39 24.79 -4.33
C LYS A 10 -14.58 26.17 -4.95
N ASP A 11 -14.46 27.23 -4.14
CA ASP A 11 -14.59 28.63 -4.57
C ASP A 11 -15.88 28.91 -5.34
N GLY A 12 -17.00 28.29 -4.91
CA GLY A 12 -18.32 28.46 -5.55
C GLY A 12 -18.49 27.76 -6.90
N LYS A 13 -17.54 26.96 -7.34
CA LYS A 13 -17.58 26.23 -8.63
C LYS A 13 -17.50 24.71 -8.39
N GLU A 14 -18.20 23.96 -9.27
CA GLU A 14 -18.09 22.50 -9.30
C GLU A 14 -16.83 22.09 -10.09
N HIS A 15 -15.92 21.40 -9.44
CA HIS A 15 -14.75 20.81 -10.05
C HIS A 15 -14.93 19.30 -10.20
N ARG A 16 -14.52 18.72 -11.34
CA ARG A 16 -14.59 17.28 -11.60
C ARG A 16 -13.20 16.70 -11.71
N TYR A 17 -12.83 15.90 -10.72
CA TYR A 17 -11.55 15.19 -10.70
C TYR A 17 -11.75 13.77 -11.19
N TRP A 18 -10.92 13.36 -12.12
CA TRP A 18 -11.01 12.07 -12.77
C TRP A 18 -9.92 11.13 -12.28
N SER A 19 -10.26 9.84 -12.21
CA SER A 19 -9.33 8.77 -11.85
C SER A 19 -9.66 7.53 -12.65
N ILE A 20 -8.64 6.77 -13.01
CA ILE A 20 -8.78 5.40 -13.50
C ILE A 20 -8.90 4.49 -12.28
N VAL A 21 -9.95 3.68 -12.25
CA VAL A 21 -10.22 2.74 -11.17
C VAL A 21 -10.35 1.32 -11.71
N GLU A 22 -9.94 0.37 -10.91
CA GLU A 22 -10.08 -1.06 -11.12
C GLU A 22 -10.96 -1.66 -10.03
N ASN A 23 -11.92 -2.48 -10.43
CA ASN A 23 -12.71 -3.26 -9.48
C ASN A 23 -12.10 -4.65 -9.38
N ARG A 24 -11.75 -5.08 -8.16
CA ARG A 24 -11.22 -6.42 -7.89
C ARG A 24 -12.19 -7.20 -7.02
N ARG A 25 -12.45 -8.42 -7.42
CA ARG A 25 -13.14 -9.38 -6.56
C ARG A 25 -12.16 -9.90 -5.52
N VAL A 26 -12.63 -9.95 -4.28
CA VAL A 26 -11.92 -10.46 -3.12
C VAL A 26 -12.76 -11.55 -2.45
N ALA A 27 -12.17 -12.29 -1.53
CA ALA A 27 -12.85 -13.36 -0.81
C ALA A 27 -14.18 -12.87 -0.18
N GLY A 28 -15.19 -13.74 -0.19
CA GLY A 28 -16.54 -13.40 0.28
C GLY A 28 -17.39 -12.64 -0.74
N ASP A 29 -17.13 -12.82 -2.03
CA ASP A 29 -17.86 -12.23 -3.18
C ASP A 29 -17.99 -10.69 -3.13
N ARG A 30 -17.05 -10.04 -2.42
CA ARG A 30 -16.99 -8.59 -2.33
C ARG A 30 -16.16 -8.03 -3.49
N VAL A 31 -16.51 -6.81 -3.90
CA VAL A 31 -15.73 -6.04 -4.87
C VAL A 31 -15.06 -4.87 -4.16
N VAL A 32 -13.73 -4.81 -4.27
CA VAL A 32 -12.93 -3.68 -3.78
C VAL A 32 -12.54 -2.82 -4.96
N GLN A 33 -12.81 -1.52 -4.87
CA GLN A 33 -12.41 -0.56 -5.88
C GLN A 33 -11.03 0.01 -5.54
N ARG A 34 -10.10 -0.13 -6.46
CA ARG A 34 -8.75 0.42 -6.39
C ARG A 34 -8.61 1.57 -7.36
N GLN A 35 -8.04 2.68 -6.90
CA GLN A 35 -7.65 3.77 -7.79
C GLN A 35 -6.26 3.47 -8.36
N VAL A 36 -6.19 3.29 -9.67
CA VAL A 36 -4.94 2.98 -10.39
C VAL A 36 -4.17 4.24 -10.71
N LEU A 37 -4.85 5.26 -11.24
CA LEU A 37 -4.22 6.52 -11.63
C LEU A 37 -5.16 7.70 -11.34
N TYR A 38 -4.60 8.79 -10.82
CA TYR A 38 -5.29 10.06 -10.64
C TYR A 38 -4.94 10.99 -11.81
N LEU A 39 -5.96 11.48 -12.50
CA LEU A 39 -5.81 12.31 -13.70
C LEU A 39 -6.03 13.80 -13.44
N GLY A 40 -6.58 14.16 -12.28
CA GLY A 40 -6.96 15.53 -11.99
C GLY A 40 -8.19 15.99 -12.76
N GLU A 41 -8.22 17.28 -13.10
CA GLU A 41 -9.22 17.85 -14.02
C GLU A 41 -8.76 17.64 -15.44
N ILE A 42 -9.57 16.96 -16.26
CA ILE A 42 -9.31 16.70 -17.67
C ILE A 42 -10.45 17.22 -18.52
N ASN A 43 -10.13 17.69 -19.72
CA ASN A 43 -11.11 18.12 -20.70
C ASN A 43 -11.75 16.92 -21.42
N ASP A 44 -12.80 17.17 -22.21
CA ASP A 44 -13.55 16.11 -22.89
C ASP A 44 -12.72 15.35 -23.94
N SER A 45 -11.77 16.01 -24.59
CA SER A 45 -10.84 15.38 -25.53
C SER A 45 -9.92 14.37 -24.80
N GLN A 46 -9.30 14.78 -23.69
CA GLN A 46 -8.48 13.93 -22.86
C GLN A 46 -9.29 12.78 -22.26
N LYS A 47 -10.52 13.04 -21.80
CA LYS A 47 -11.44 12.00 -21.32
C LYS A 47 -11.72 10.94 -22.39
N THR A 48 -12.00 11.37 -23.63
CA THR A 48 -12.24 10.46 -24.75
C THR A 48 -11.00 9.63 -25.08
N ALA A 49 -9.81 10.22 -25.05
CA ALA A 49 -8.54 9.51 -25.25
C ALA A 49 -8.33 8.45 -24.16
N TRP A 50 -8.58 8.79 -22.89
CA TRP A 50 -8.49 7.83 -21.78
C TRP A 50 -9.52 6.69 -21.86
N CYS A 51 -10.76 6.98 -22.29
CA CYS A 51 -11.75 5.92 -22.51
C CYS A 51 -11.28 4.93 -23.59
N ARG A 52 -10.77 5.43 -24.72
CA ARG A 52 -10.22 4.58 -25.79
C ARG A 52 -9.04 3.73 -25.32
N SER A 53 -8.13 4.31 -24.52
CA SER A 53 -7.00 3.58 -23.95
C SER A 53 -7.46 2.48 -22.99
N ILE A 54 -8.48 2.72 -22.19
CA ILE A 54 -9.04 1.73 -21.27
C ILE A 54 -9.71 0.58 -22.03
N ASP A 55 -10.40 0.86 -23.12
CA ASP A 55 -11.06 -0.15 -23.95
C ASP A 55 -10.04 -1.09 -24.60
N VAL A 56 -8.86 -0.58 -25.02
CA VAL A 56 -7.76 -1.41 -25.55
C VAL A 56 -7.25 -2.42 -24.52
N PHE A 57 -7.26 -2.08 -23.23
CA PHE A 57 -6.83 -2.98 -22.15
C PHE A 57 -7.95 -3.92 -21.64
N ARG A 58 -9.16 -3.76 -22.14
CA ARG A 58 -10.33 -4.51 -21.66
C ARG A 58 -10.63 -5.77 -22.47
N ASP A 59 -10.22 -5.79 -23.74
CA ASP A 59 -10.43 -6.92 -24.64
C ASP A 59 -9.39 -8.02 -24.35
N ASP A 60 -9.76 -8.98 -23.50
CA ASP A 60 -9.02 -10.24 -23.30
C ASP A 60 -9.07 -11.17 -24.55
N GLU A 61 -9.86 -10.83 -25.56
CA GLU A 61 -9.85 -11.47 -26.89
C GLU A 61 -8.92 -10.72 -27.84
N ILE A 62 -7.66 -11.00 -27.71
CA ILE A 62 -6.59 -10.30 -28.40
C ILE A 62 -6.38 -10.87 -29.79
N GLN A 63 -6.85 -10.20 -30.79
CA GLN A 63 -6.05 -10.05 -32.00
C GLN A 63 -5.00 -8.95 -31.73
N PRO A 64 -3.70 -9.27 -31.87
CA PRO A 64 -2.66 -8.28 -31.60
C PRO A 64 -2.74 -7.15 -32.63
N ARG A 65 -3.37 -6.06 -32.29
CA ARG A 65 -3.20 -4.81 -33.02
C ARG A 65 -1.90 -4.19 -32.58
N GLN A 66 -0.93 -4.28 -33.45
CA GLN A 66 0.34 -3.55 -33.32
C GLN A 66 0.04 -2.06 -33.43
N ILE A 67 -0.11 -1.37 -32.33
CA ILE A 67 -0.24 0.09 -32.29
C ILE A 67 1.19 0.61 -32.16
N ALA A 68 1.77 1.04 -33.28
CA ALA A 68 2.96 1.88 -33.25
C ALA A 68 2.57 3.20 -32.60
N ILE A 69 3.11 3.51 -31.44
CA ILE A 69 2.83 4.75 -30.69
C ILE A 69 3.43 5.96 -31.45
N PHE A 70 4.49 5.74 -32.22
CA PHE A 70 5.13 6.73 -33.09
C PHE A 70 5.31 6.20 -34.51
N PRO A 71 5.12 7.03 -35.54
CA PRO A 71 5.33 6.62 -36.92
C PRO A 71 6.77 6.12 -37.24
N GLU A 72 7.73 6.58 -36.45
CA GLU A 72 9.17 6.27 -36.56
C GLU A 72 9.49 4.83 -36.14
N ASP A 73 8.66 4.23 -35.30
CA ASP A 73 8.81 2.83 -34.85
C ASP A 73 8.45 1.78 -35.92
N ARG A 74 8.13 2.22 -37.14
CA ARG A 74 7.77 1.34 -38.26
C ARG A 74 8.94 0.88 -39.13
N GLN A 75 10.15 1.38 -38.88
CA GLN A 75 11.32 0.98 -39.65
C GLN A 75 11.86 -0.34 -39.12
N ALA A 76 11.92 -1.32 -40.01
CA ALA A 76 12.61 -2.58 -39.70
C ALA A 76 14.07 -2.28 -39.39
N PRO A 77 14.65 -2.90 -38.35
CA PRO A 77 16.06 -2.72 -38.03
C PRO A 77 16.94 -3.18 -39.21
N PRO A 78 18.11 -2.55 -39.40
CA PRO A 78 19.03 -2.94 -40.47
C PRO A 78 19.48 -4.40 -40.33
N LEU A 79 19.58 -5.11 -41.42
CA LEU A 79 19.81 -6.55 -41.56
C LEU A 79 21.14 -7.07 -40.97
N ASP A 80 21.96 -6.22 -40.39
CA ASP A 80 23.29 -6.58 -39.89
C ASP A 80 23.40 -6.81 -38.38
N CYS A 81 22.26 -6.96 -37.70
CA CYS A 81 22.25 -7.34 -36.29
C CYS A 81 21.76 -8.79 -36.20
N ASP A 82 22.33 -9.60 -35.30
CA ASP A 82 21.78 -10.87 -34.85
C ASP A 82 20.42 -10.62 -34.19
N VAL A 83 19.38 -10.49 -35.00
CA VAL A 83 18.02 -10.21 -34.53
C VAL A 83 17.35 -11.52 -34.24
N VAL A 84 17.20 -11.82 -32.96
CA VAL A 84 16.31 -12.91 -32.52
C VAL A 84 14.87 -12.38 -32.59
N GLN A 85 14.06 -12.94 -33.48
CA GLN A 85 12.62 -12.63 -33.50
C GLN A 85 11.96 -13.23 -32.26
N VAL A 86 11.66 -12.41 -31.28
CA VAL A 86 10.87 -12.80 -30.11
C VAL A 86 9.40 -12.54 -30.42
N LYS A 87 8.58 -13.59 -30.38
CA LYS A 87 7.12 -13.46 -30.50
C LYS A 87 6.59 -12.76 -29.26
N LEU A 88 6.47 -11.43 -29.32
CA LEU A 88 6.01 -10.59 -28.20
C LEU A 88 4.62 -11.00 -27.70
N SER A 89 3.75 -11.53 -28.58
CA SER A 89 2.44 -12.08 -28.17
C SER A 89 2.52 -13.36 -27.31
N GLY A 90 3.69 -13.99 -27.20
CA GLY A 90 3.95 -15.11 -26.30
C GLY A 90 4.65 -14.71 -24.98
N LEU A 91 5.05 -13.44 -24.85
CA LEU A 91 5.73 -12.93 -23.67
C LEU A 91 4.68 -12.62 -22.59
N GLN A 92 4.41 -13.60 -21.74
CA GLN A 92 3.63 -13.38 -20.53
C GLN A 92 4.55 -12.84 -19.45
N LEU A 93 4.60 -11.53 -19.28
CA LEU A 93 5.18 -10.92 -18.09
C LEU A 93 4.25 -11.21 -16.91
N LYS A 94 4.50 -12.33 -16.23
CA LYS A 94 3.91 -12.60 -14.93
C LYS A 94 4.47 -11.57 -13.96
N ARG A 95 3.62 -10.77 -13.34
CA ARG A 95 3.89 -9.65 -12.43
C ARG A 95 5.19 -9.85 -11.64
N PRO A 96 6.26 -9.06 -11.87
CA PRO A 96 7.45 -9.10 -11.04
C PRO A 96 7.06 -8.65 -9.63
N ARG A 97 7.39 -9.45 -8.61
CA ARG A 97 7.09 -9.17 -7.21
C ARG A 97 8.35 -9.22 -6.37
N GLN A 98 8.43 -8.38 -5.35
CA GLN A 98 9.49 -8.44 -4.36
C GLN A 98 9.24 -9.64 -3.44
N TRP A 99 9.83 -10.79 -3.78
CA TRP A 99 9.62 -12.02 -3.01
C TRP A 99 10.63 -12.14 -1.87
N GLY A 100 11.92 -11.99 -2.13
CA GLY A 100 13.00 -12.26 -1.17
C GLY A 100 12.93 -11.39 0.07
N SER A 101 12.70 -10.09 -0.07
CA SER A 101 12.57 -9.16 1.07
C SER A 101 11.33 -9.47 1.92
N CYS A 102 10.20 -9.80 1.29
CA CYS A 102 8.99 -10.19 2.00
C CYS A 102 9.19 -11.51 2.77
N TRP A 103 9.80 -12.50 2.14
CA TRP A 103 10.11 -13.77 2.77
C TRP A 103 11.06 -13.60 3.97
N LEU A 104 12.17 -12.86 3.80
CA LEU A 104 13.11 -12.61 4.89
C LEU A 104 12.44 -11.92 6.08
N THR A 105 11.58 -10.95 5.83
CA THR A 105 10.86 -10.25 6.91
C THR A 105 9.91 -11.19 7.66
N LEU A 106 9.24 -12.09 6.96
CA LEU A 106 8.38 -13.10 7.60
C LEU A 106 9.21 -14.13 8.39
N ASP A 107 10.37 -14.53 7.88
CA ASP A 107 11.30 -15.38 8.61
C ASP A 107 11.79 -14.74 9.91
N LEU A 108 12.17 -13.46 9.87
CA LEU A 108 12.50 -12.68 11.08
C LEU A 108 11.32 -12.57 12.05
N TRP A 109 10.11 -12.41 11.53
CA TRP A 109 8.90 -12.43 12.34
C TRP A 109 8.74 -13.75 13.11
N ASP A 110 8.98 -14.87 12.42
CA ASP A 110 8.87 -16.21 12.99
C ASP A 110 10.00 -16.48 14.02
N GLN A 111 11.24 -16.03 13.74
CA GLN A 111 12.35 -16.10 14.68
C GLN A 111 12.08 -15.32 15.98
N LEU A 112 11.43 -14.16 15.88
CA LEU A 112 10.98 -13.39 17.04
C LEU A 112 9.74 -14.00 17.71
N GLN A 113 9.16 -15.06 17.16
CA GLN A 113 7.98 -15.75 17.67
C GLN A 113 6.77 -14.82 17.88
N LEU A 114 6.64 -13.79 17.04
CA LEU A 114 5.61 -12.77 17.19
C LEU A 114 4.19 -13.34 17.05
N ASP A 115 4.02 -14.46 16.35
CA ASP A 115 2.74 -15.17 16.29
C ASP A 115 2.26 -15.63 17.65
N GLN A 116 3.15 -16.10 18.53
CA GLN A 116 2.79 -16.53 19.90
C GLN A 116 2.22 -15.36 20.71
N PHE A 117 2.79 -14.17 20.53
CA PHE A 117 2.30 -12.98 21.21
C PHE A 117 0.97 -12.48 20.63
N TRP A 118 0.82 -12.47 19.29
CA TRP A 118 -0.30 -11.80 18.62
C TRP A 118 -1.53 -12.68 18.39
N ASN A 119 -1.38 -14.01 18.20
CA ASN A 119 -2.51 -14.91 17.94
C ASN A 119 -3.66 -14.79 18.96
N PRO A 120 -3.40 -14.77 20.28
CA PRO A 120 -4.48 -14.65 21.26
C PRO A 120 -5.16 -13.26 21.25
N LYS A 121 -4.46 -12.23 20.73
CA LYS A 121 -4.88 -10.82 20.76
C LYS A 121 -5.56 -10.37 19.48
N LEU A 122 -5.14 -10.89 18.32
CA LEU A 122 -5.63 -10.51 17.00
C LEU A 122 -6.46 -11.63 16.36
N ARG A 123 -7.52 -12.04 17.03
CA ARG A 123 -8.43 -13.07 16.50
C ARG A 123 -9.09 -12.60 15.20
N PRO A 124 -9.31 -13.50 14.22
CA PRO A 124 -10.04 -13.18 13.01
C PRO A 124 -11.39 -12.53 13.31
N SER A 125 -11.82 -11.60 12.48
CA SER A 125 -13.13 -10.97 12.63
C SER A 125 -14.24 -11.93 12.17
N ARG A 126 -15.48 -11.67 12.60
CA ARG A 126 -16.67 -12.42 12.12
C ARG A 126 -16.83 -12.35 10.59
N LYS A 127 -16.28 -11.31 9.95
CA LYS A 127 -16.27 -11.11 8.49
C LYS A 127 -15.06 -11.75 7.80
N GLY A 128 -14.29 -12.61 8.49
CA GLY A 128 -13.16 -13.33 7.93
C GLY A 128 -11.84 -12.52 7.83
N THR A 129 -11.77 -11.29 8.36
CA THR A 129 -10.51 -10.54 8.34
C THR A 129 -9.49 -11.19 9.27
N ARG A 130 -8.37 -11.65 8.71
CA ARG A 130 -7.22 -12.19 9.44
C ARG A 130 -6.31 -11.05 9.90
N TRP A 131 -6.60 -10.47 11.07
CA TRP A 131 -5.89 -9.29 11.58
C TRP A 131 -4.39 -9.51 11.74
N LEU A 132 -3.97 -10.73 12.08
CA LEU A 132 -2.55 -11.08 12.16
C LEU A 132 -1.86 -10.92 10.81
N ASN A 133 -2.47 -11.34 9.71
CA ASN A 133 -1.91 -11.20 8.36
C ASN A 133 -1.89 -9.72 7.92
N VAL A 134 -2.87 -8.92 8.34
CA VAL A 134 -2.84 -7.47 8.16
C VAL A 134 -1.64 -6.85 8.89
N LEU A 135 -1.39 -7.27 10.14
CA LEU A 135 -0.25 -6.81 10.92
C LEU A 135 1.09 -7.22 10.29
N LYS A 136 1.23 -8.50 9.88
CA LYS A 136 2.43 -8.98 9.16
C LYS A 136 2.72 -8.12 7.93
N THR A 137 1.70 -7.81 7.16
CA THR A 137 1.83 -6.95 5.97
C THR A 137 2.27 -5.53 6.32
N LEU A 138 1.71 -4.93 7.37
CA LEU A 138 2.12 -3.60 7.85
C LEU A 138 3.58 -3.58 8.30
N VAL A 139 4.02 -4.58 9.07
CA VAL A 139 5.40 -4.68 9.56
C VAL A 139 6.38 -4.89 8.40
N CYS A 140 6.08 -5.83 7.49
CA CYS A 140 6.90 -6.04 6.29
C CYS A 140 7.04 -4.76 5.46
N TYR A 141 5.96 -4.06 5.23
CA TYR A 141 5.98 -2.79 4.51
C TYR A 141 6.84 -1.73 5.20
N ARG A 142 6.69 -1.56 6.51
CA ARG A 142 7.49 -0.60 7.28
C ARG A 142 8.98 -0.92 7.28
N LEU A 143 9.35 -2.18 7.22
CA LEU A 143 10.74 -2.62 7.19
C LEU A 143 11.36 -2.50 5.79
N ILE A 144 10.61 -2.83 4.73
CA ILE A 144 11.14 -2.94 3.36
C ILE A 144 11.09 -1.60 2.61
N ASP A 145 9.94 -0.90 2.69
CA ASP A 145 9.67 0.33 1.93
C ASP A 145 8.74 1.25 2.75
N PRO A 146 9.25 1.87 3.83
CA PRO A 146 8.44 2.63 4.76
C PRO A 146 7.71 3.78 4.08
N GLY A 147 6.42 3.89 4.36
CA GLY A 147 5.55 4.91 3.80
C GLY A 147 4.16 4.90 4.45
N SER A 148 3.22 5.64 3.88
CA SER A 148 1.85 5.68 4.38
C SER A 148 1.07 4.41 4.06
N GLU A 149 0.05 4.09 4.88
CA GLU A 149 -0.89 2.98 4.63
C GLU A 149 -1.61 3.13 3.29
N TRP A 150 -1.80 4.38 2.84
CA TRP A 150 -2.35 4.68 1.53
C TRP A 150 -1.43 4.22 0.39
N ARG A 151 -0.10 4.42 0.51
CA ARG A 151 0.89 3.94 -0.45
C ARG A 151 0.96 2.42 -0.44
N LEU A 152 0.90 1.78 0.75
CA LEU A 152 0.79 0.33 0.88
C LEU A 152 -0.41 -0.19 0.11
N HIS A 153 -1.60 0.35 0.37
CA HIS A 153 -2.85 -0.03 -0.28
C HIS A 153 -2.80 0.13 -1.80
N ARG A 154 -2.25 1.26 -2.31
CA ARG A 154 -2.31 1.60 -3.74
C ARG A 154 -1.26 0.93 -4.59
N HIS A 155 -0.06 0.76 -4.05
CA HIS A 155 1.12 0.45 -4.85
C HIS A 155 1.91 -0.75 -4.33
N TRP A 156 2.24 -0.75 -3.05
CA TRP A 156 3.21 -1.69 -2.54
C TRP A 156 2.68 -3.12 -2.47
N TYR A 157 1.46 -3.33 -2.00
CA TYR A 157 0.91 -4.68 -1.79
C TYR A 157 0.90 -5.51 -3.07
N ASP A 158 0.49 -4.92 -4.19
CA ASP A 158 0.43 -5.61 -5.47
C ASP A 158 1.80 -5.93 -6.10
N ASN A 159 2.82 -5.16 -5.73
CA ASN A 159 4.19 -5.36 -6.18
C ASN A 159 5.01 -6.23 -5.20
N SER A 160 4.44 -6.55 -4.05
CA SER A 160 5.01 -7.43 -3.03
C SER A 160 4.52 -8.86 -3.20
N ALA A 161 5.26 -9.82 -2.64
CA ALA A 161 4.84 -11.21 -2.57
C ALA A 161 3.96 -11.53 -1.35
N MET A 162 3.50 -10.52 -0.60
CA MET A 162 2.75 -10.75 0.64
C MET A 162 1.47 -11.56 0.43
N GLY A 163 0.74 -11.31 -0.65
CA GLY A 163 -0.46 -12.07 -0.99
C GLY A 163 -0.17 -13.58 -1.16
N ASP A 164 0.90 -13.90 -1.89
CA ASP A 164 1.30 -15.29 -2.15
C ASP A 164 1.84 -15.96 -0.88
N LEU A 165 2.69 -15.26 -0.11
CA LEU A 165 3.31 -15.78 1.10
C LEU A 165 2.32 -16.00 2.25
N LEU A 166 1.28 -15.17 2.34
CA LEU A 166 0.25 -15.28 3.38
C LEU A 166 -1.01 -16.02 2.94
N GLY A 167 -1.11 -16.40 1.65
CA GLY A 167 -2.32 -16.99 1.09
C GLY A 167 -3.52 -16.05 1.14
N GLU A 168 -3.31 -14.77 0.84
CA GLU A 168 -4.31 -13.71 0.95
C GLU A 168 -4.45 -12.96 -0.37
N ASP A 169 -5.63 -12.40 -0.60
CA ASP A 169 -5.91 -11.54 -1.73
C ASP A 169 -5.73 -10.04 -1.40
N PHE A 170 -6.00 -9.18 -2.38
CA PHE A 170 -5.94 -7.73 -2.19
C PHE A 170 -6.88 -7.20 -1.10
N GLY A 171 -7.90 -7.96 -0.72
CA GLY A 171 -8.81 -7.61 0.39
C GLY A 171 -8.10 -7.47 1.74
N LEU A 172 -6.90 -8.07 1.91
CA LEU A 172 -6.08 -7.89 3.10
C LEU A 172 -5.59 -6.44 3.24
N ALA A 173 -5.16 -5.82 2.14
CA ALA A 173 -4.59 -4.49 2.08
C ALA A 173 -5.63 -3.37 1.90
N GLU A 174 -6.90 -3.60 2.16
CA GLU A 174 -7.90 -2.53 2.16
C GLU A 174 -7.53 -1.45 3.18
N SER A 175 -7.52 -0.19 2.74
CA SER A 175 -7.07 0.97 3.53
C SER A 175 -7.69 1.01 4.94
N HIS A 176 -9.01 0.81 5.04
CA HIS A 176 -9.68 0.83 6.34
C HIS A 176 -9.26 -0.32 7.29
N LYS A 177 -8.83 -1.47 6.75
CA LYS A 177 -8.30 -2.58 7.56
C LYS A 177 -6.93 -2.24 8.12
N LEU A 178 -6.08 -1.59 7.31
CA LEU A 178 -4.75 -1.19 7.73
C LEU A 178 -4.83 -0.23 8.94
N TYR A 179 -5.62 0.84 8.83
CA TYR A 179 -5.81 1.78 9.95
C TYR A 179 -6.45 1.13 11.17
N ARG A 180 -7.49 0.31 10.99
CA ARG A 180 -8.11 -0.43 12.11
C ARG A 180 -7.15 -1.41 12.79
N CYS A 181 -6.21 -1.97 12.05
CA CYS A 181 -5.18 -2.81 12.64
C CYS A 181 -4.31 -1.99 13.61
N LEU A 182 -3.86 -0.81 13.19
CA LEU A 182 -3.06 0.09 14.05
C LEU A 182 -3.80 0.43 15.35
N ASP A 183 -5.09 0.76 15.28
CA ASP A 183 -5.92 1.03 16.46
C ASP A 183 -5.94 -0.16 17.44
N LYS A 184 -6.00 -1.39 16.90
CA LYS A 184 -5.97 -2.61 17.71
C LYS A 184 -4.65 -2.85 18.42
N LEU A 185 -3.53 -2.36 17.87
CA LEU A 185 -2.20 -2.57 18.47
C LEU A 185 -1.98 -1.69 19.70
N LEU A 186 -2.55 -0.50 19.73
CA LEU A 186 -2.30 0.51 20.77
C LEU A 186 -2.53 -0.03 22.19
N VAL A 187 -3.58 -0.81 22.39
CA VAL A 187 -3.93 -1.39 23.70
C VAL A 187 -2.92 -2.43 24.19
N HIS A 188 -2.08 -2.95 23.30
CA HIS A 188 -1.08 -3.99 23.61
C HIS A 188 0.35 -3.46 23.65
N LYS A 189 0.57 -2.14 23.53
CA LYS A 189 1.89 -1.52 23.42
C LYS A 189 2.84 -1.96 24.55
N THR A 190 2.44 -1.78 25.81
CA THR A 190 3.27 -2.11 26.97
C THR A 190 3.61 -3.60 27.03
N ALA A 191 2.60 -4.46 26.81
CA ALA A 191 2.81 -5.91 26.80
C ALA A 191 3.76 -6.36 25.68
N LEU A 192 3.67 -5.72 24.50
CA LEU A 192 4.56 -5.98 23.39
C LEU A 192 6.01 -5.63 23.73
N PHE A 193 6.25 -4.46 24.32
CA PHE A 193 7.60 -4.07 24.73
C PHE A 193 8.22 -5.06 25.72
N SER A 194 7.48 -5.47 26.75
CA SER A 194 7.97 -6.47 27.70
C SER A 194 8.28 -7.80 27.02
N TYR A 195 7.41 -8.24 26.09
CA TYR A 195 7.63 -9.44 25.30
C TYR A 195 8.92 -9.35 24.46
N LEU A 196 9.11 -8.24 23.74
CA LEU A 196 10.30 -8.04 22.90
C LEU A 196 11.59 -7.97 23.73
N GLN A 197 11.57 -7.33 24.90
CA GLN A 197 12.73 -7.32 25.81
C GLN A 197 13.12 -8.74 26.23
N THR A 198 12.15 -9.58 26.59
CA THR A 198 12.39 -10.99 26.93
C THR A 198 12.98 -11.74 25.75
N ARG A 199 12.39 -11.59 24.54
CA ARG A 199 12.89 -12.26 23.33
C ARG A 199 14.33 -11.83 22.97
N TRP A 200 14.65 -10.56 23.09
CA TRP A 200 16.01 -10.07 22.82
C TRP A 200 17.02 -10.59 23.85
N HIS A 201 16.60 -10.67 25.11
CA HIS A 201 17.44 -11.30 26.11
C HIS A 201 17.71 -12.77 25.75
N GLU A 202 16.70 -13.53 25.39
CA GLU A 202 16.82 -14.95 25.01
C GLU A 202 17.68 -15.17 23.75
N LEU A 203 17.49 -14.34 22.71
CA LEU A 203 18.19 -14.52 21.44
C LEU A 203 19.62 -14.00 21.46
N PHE A 204 19.86 -12.88 22.15
CA PHE A 204 21.12 -12.14 22.05
C PHE A 204 21.81 -11.95 23.38
N ASN A 205 21.28 -12.51 24.48
CA ASN A 205 21.73 -12.23 25.87
C ASN A 205 21.81 -10.71 26.14
N ALA A 206 20.92 -9.92 25.49
CA ALA A 206 20.88 -8.47 25.62
C ALA A 206 20.37 -8.07 27.01
N ARG A 207 21.09 -7.16 27.69
CA ARG A 207 20.68 -6.53 28.93
C ARG A 207 20.34 -5.08 28.68
N PHE A 208 19.20 -4.62 29.20
CA PHE A 208 18.76 -3.24 29.07
C PHE A 208 19.08 -2.50 30.38
N ASP A 209 20.33 -2.11 30.52
CA ASP A 209 20.80 -1.41 31.74
C ASP A 209 20.50 0.08 31.71
N VAL A 210 20.34 0.66 30.49
CA VAL A 210 20.04 2.08 30.27
C VAL A 210 18.95 2.20 29.20
N LEU A 211 17.90 2.93 29.53
CA LEU A 211 16.87 3.32 28.58
C LEU A 211 17.11 4.78 28.17
N LEU A 212 17.53 4.98 26.92
CA LEU A 212 17.60 6.32 26.33
C LEU A 212 16.23 6.69 25.79
N TYR A 213 15.70 7.81 26.26
CA TYR A 213 14.42 8.35 25.82
C TYR A 213 14.64 9.61 25.01
N ASP A 214 14.22 9.60 23.75
CA ASP A 214 14.21 10.78 22.91
C ASP A 214 12.77 11.20 22.61
N LEU A 215 12.47 12.47 22.82
CA LEU A 215 11.17 13.08 22.52
C LEU A 215 11.17 13.54 21.07
N THR A 216 10.39 12.86 20.25
CA THR A 216 10.08 13.33 18.89
C THR A 216 8.92 14.32 18.99
N SER A 217 9.14 15.58 18.63
CA SER A 217 8.04 16.54 18.51
C SER A 217 7.36 16.38 17.14
N THR A 218 6.03 16.42 17.17
CA THR A 218 5.20 16.39 15.96
C THR A 218 4.16 17.49 16.08
N TYR A 219 3.89 18.21 15.01
CA TYR A 219 2.86 19.23 14.98
C TYR A 219 1.72 18.87 14.00
N PHE A 220 0.56 19.44 14.24
CA PHE A 220 -0.62 19.27 13.39
C PHE A 220 -1.13 20.65 12.94
N GLU A 221 -1.37 20.82 11.66
CA GLU A 221 -1.89 22.05 11.07
C GLU A 221 -3.42 22.20 11.21
N SER A 222 -4.07 21.25 11.89
CA SER A 222 -5.51 21.25 12.15
C SER A 222 -5.80 21.55 13.61
N ASP A 223 -6.93 22.21 13.89
CA ASP A 223 -7.40 22.41 15.24
C ASP A 223 -7.61 21.09 15.99
N PRO A 224 -7.20 21.02 17.27
CA PRO A 224 -7.37 19.80 18.06
C PRO A 224 -8.84 19.60 18.42
N PRO A 225 -9.34 18.36 18.44
CA PRO A 225 -10.61 18.06 19.09
C PRO A 225 -10.58 18.42 20.57
N ALA A 226 -11.73 18.76 21.15
CA ALA A 226 -11.84 19.26 22.54
C ALA A 226 -11.15 18.37 23.59
N GLU A 227 -11.19 17.04 23.42
CA GLU A 227 -10.59 16.05 24.33
C GLU A 227 -9.24 15.50 23.83
N SER A 228 -8.52 16.24 23.00
CA SER A 228 -7.26 15.80 22.41
C SER A 228 -6.09 15.99 23.39
N LYS A 229 -5.08 15.11 23.29
CA LYS A 229 -3.76 15.30 23.94
C LYS A 229 -2.94 16.39 23.26
N ARG A 230 -3.35 16.82 22.08
CA ARG A 230 -2.68 17.87 21.32
C ARG A 230 -2.90 19.23 21.99
N ARG A 231 -1.83 19.98 22.20
CA ARG A 231 -1.83 21.31 22.84
C ARG A 231 -0.92 22.26 22.09
N TYR A 232 -1.20 23.56 22.15
CA TYR A 232 -0.23 24.57 21.78
C TYR A 232 0.90 24.57 22.79
N GLY A 233 2.14 24.71 22.32
CA GLY A 233 3.29 24.69 23.20
C GLY A 233 4.60 24.92 22.47
N TYR A 234 5.70 24.55 23.11
CA TYR A 234 7.03 24.63 22.52
C TYR A 234 7.12 23.70 21.31
N SER A 235 7.50 24.26 20.15
CA SER A 235 7.76 23.51 18.92
C SER A 235 9.24 23.50 18.59
N ARG A 236 9.81 22.31 18.52
CA ARG A 236 11.20 22.11 18.03
C ARG A 236 11.34 22.53 16.57
N ASP A 237 10.28 22.38 15.78
CA ASP A 237 10.24 22.70 14.35
C ASP A 237 9.91 24.16 14.08
N LYS A 238 9.92 25.03 15.14
CA LYS A 238 9.61 26.47 15.07
C LYS A 238 8.22 26.76 14.51
N ARG A 239 7.25 25.90 14.80
CA ARG A 239 5.83 26.05 14.44
C ARG A 239 4.96 26.21 15.70
N PRO A 240 5.12 27.33 16.46
CA PRO A 240 4.31 27.59 17.66
C PRO A 240 2.84 27.88 17.32
N ASP A 241 2.55 28.16 16.06
CA ASP A 241 1.23 28.35 15.46
C ASP A 241 0.43 27.04 15.33
N CYS A 242 1.09 25.90 15.46
CA CYS A 242 0.48 24.58 15.34
C CYS A 242 0.40 23.87 16.69
N VAL A 243 -0.58 22.97 16.85
CA VAL A 243 -0.69 22.13 18.05
C VAL A 243 0.35 21.02 18.03
N GLN A 244 0.94 20.74 19.19
CA GLN A 244 2.01 19.77 19.42
C GLN A 244 1.46 18.50 20.08
N VAL A 245 2.19 17.38 19.96
CA VAL A 245 1.95 16.11 20.67
C VAL A 245 3.22 15.66 21.36
#